data_b8cf4b093fd23e3dfa4d8b3a4e93cc6e
#
_entry.id   b8cf4b093fd23e3dfa4d8b3a4e93cc6e
#
_cell.length_a   1.000
_cell.length_b   1.000
_cell.length_c   1.000
_cell.angle_alpha   90.00
_cell.angle_beta   90.00
_cell.angle_gamma   90.00
#
_symmetry.space_group_name_H-M   'P 1'
#
loop_
_entity.id
_entity.type
_entity.pdbx_description
1 polymer ?
#
loop_
_entity_poly.entity_id
_entity_poly.type
_entity_poly.pdbx_seq_one_letter_code
_entity_poly.pdbx_strand_id
1 'polypeptide(L)'
;MKLTLTTSGLLDPRRLDSWVPEKRLAIRQSVETAMKAAGKDIAEAVRSQMQSAFKVRKAGFIKSMLPKIYAGSLERFPALLIGSKIPWLGIHARGGTIAGNGKKLLIPLLPEHQRMKRKEFGRLIANLLDSGQGFFIDRGGKVILMAKTNQSNNSALRRFKSAERQRTGAKSIKQGQAIPIAVLLPSVTIRKRFDLPGIVRSQLPKLATRILEQLNHDAL
;
A
#
# COMPACT_ATOMS: atom_id res chain seq x y z
N MET A 1 -73.59 -17.56 0.76
CA MET A 1 -72.57 -18.38 1.44
C MET A 1 -71.29 -17.51 1.55
N LYS A 2 -70.95 -16.99 2.75
CA LYS A 2 -69.74 -16.22 2.97
C LYS A 2 -68.63 -17.19 3.44
N LEU A 3 -67.63 -17.38 2.60
CA LEU A 3 -66.40 -18.10 3.00
C LEU A 3 -65.50 -17.12 3.70
N THR A 4 -65.27 -17.28 5.00
CA THR A 4 -64.27 -16.53 5.76
C THR A 4 -63.04 -17.44 5.86
N LEU A 5 -61.97 -17.09 5.14
CA LEU A 5 -60.65 -17.74 5.30
C LEU A 5 -59.96 -17.04 6.47
N THR A 6 -59.78 -17.73 7.58
CA THR A 6 -58.94 -17.32 8.69
C THR A 6 -57.55 -17.94 8.51
N THR A 7 -56.55 -17.13 8.23
CA THR A 7 -55.15 -17.55 8.21
C THR A 7 -54.59 -17.50 9.63
N SER A 8 -54.32 -18.66 10.22
CA SER A 8 -53.63 -18.77 11.51
C SER A 8 -52.22 -19.35 11.32
N GLY A 9 -51.29 -19.00 12.16
CA GLY A 9 -49.94 -19.52 12.12
C GLY A 9 -48.93 -18.55 11.45
N LEU A 10 -48.17 -19.04 10.49
CA LEU A 10 -47.09 -18.28 9.80
C LEU A 10 -47.58 -17.01 9.05
N LEU A 11 -48.87 -16.93 8.75
CA LEU A 11 -49.54 -15.83 8.05
C LEU A 11 -50.20 -14.81 8.98
N ASP A 12 -50.03 -14.92 10.30
CA ASP A 12 -50.50 -13.93 11.25
C ASP A 12 -49.69 -12.65 11.06
N PRO A 13 -50.30 -11.49 10.70
CA PRO A 13 -49.60 -10.24 10.49
C PRO A 13 -48.72 -9.84 11.67
N ARG A 14 -49.15 -10.07 12.92
CA ARG A 14 -48.41 -9.77 14.14
C ARG A 14 -47.11 -10.61 14.25
N ARG A 15 -47.11 -11.83 13.78
CA ARG A 15 -45.92 -12.71 13.71
C ARG A 15 -45.02 -12.35 12.53
N LEU A 16 -45.59 -11.89 11.41
CA LEU A 16 -44.81 -11.39 10.29
C LEU A 16 -44.04 -10.10 10.63
N ASP A 17 -44.61 -9.20 11.42
CA ASP A 17 -43.98 -7.97 11.84
C ASP A 17 -42.72 -8.21 12.68
N SER A 18 -42.66 -9.26 13.51
CA SER A 18 -41.45 -9.65 14.25
C SER A 18 -40.52 -10.56 13.44
N TRP A 19 -41.06 -11.47 12.64
CA TRP A 19 -40.32 -12.46 11.88
C TRP A 19 -39.43 -11.86 10.79
N VAL A 20 -39.90 -10.83 10.06
CA VAL A 20 -39.14 -10.18 8.97
C VAL A 20 -37.87 -9.52 9.48
N PRO A 21 -37.89 -8.69 10.55
CA PRO A 21 -36.67 -8.10 11.13
C PRO A 21 -35.69 -9.16 11.64
N GLU A 22 -36.17 -10.22 12.30
CA GLU A 22 -35.35 -11.32 12.81
C GLU A 22 -34.62 -12.06 11.69
N LYS A 23 -35.33 -12.43 10.62
CA LYS A 23 -34.73 -13.10 9.45
C LYS A 23 -33.76 -12.19 8.72
N ARG A 24 -34.04 -10.88 8.60
CA ARG A 24 -33.09 -9.91 8.05
C ARG A 24 -31.82 -9.81 8.88
N LEU A 25 -31.93 -9.84 10.19
CA LEU A 25 -30.77 -9.82 11.09
C LEU A 25 -29.95 -11.11 10.94
N ALA A 26 -30.59 -12.27 10.95
CA ALA A 26 -29.94 -13.56 10.76
C ALA A 26 -29.16 -13.62 9.43
N ILE A 27 -29.80 -13.26 8.32
CA ILE A 27 -29.14 -13.19 6.99
C ILE A 27 -27.89 -12.28 7.03
N ARG A 28 -27.97 -11.14 7.68
CA ARG A 28 -26.80 -10.24 7.78
C ARG A 28 -25.67 -10.81 8.61
N GLN A 29 -25.98 -11.47 9.71
CA GLN A 29 -24.99 -12.13 10.56
C GLN A 29 -24.28 -13.25 9.81
N SER A 30 -25.03 -14.05 9.04
CA SER A 30 -24.48 -15.10 8.16
C SER A 30 -23.56 -14.51 7.11
N VAL A 31 -23.98 -13.45 6.41
CA VAL A 31 -23.16 -12.75 5.41
C VAL A 31 -21.90 -12.14 6.06
N GLU A 32 -22.03 -11.53 7.24
CA GLU A 32 -20.87 -10.96 7.97
C GLU A 32 -19.88 -12.06 8.39
N THR A 33 -20.36 -13.20 8.85
CA THR A 33 -19.53 -14.35 9.21
C THR A 33 -18.77 -14.89 8.00
N ALA A 34 -19.46 -15.11 6.89
CA ALA A 34 -18.84 -15.51 5.62
C ALA A 34 -17.80 -14.51 5.12
N MET A 35 -18.10 -13.20 5.21
CA MET A 35 -17.15 -12.13 4.85
C MET A 35 -15.93 -12.10 5.76
N LYS A 36 -16.07 -12.36 7.07
CA LYS A 36 -14.94 -12.44 8.02
C LYS A 36 -13.97 -13.57 7.63
N ALA A 37 -14.49 -14.74 7.30
CA ALA A 37 -13.70 -15.89 6.88
C ALA A 37 -13.02 -15.60 5.53
N ALA A 38 -13.79 -15.22 4.50
CA ALA A 38 -13.26 -14.90 3.18
C ALA A 38 -12.28 -13.72 3.18
N GLY A 39 -12.50 -12.74 4.03
CA GLY A 39 -11.62 -11.58 4.16
C GLY A 39 -10.19 -11.94 4.55
N LYS A 40 -10.01 -12.95 5.41
CA LYS A 40 -8.69 -13.48 5.76
C LYS A 40 -7.99 -14.10 4.55
N ASP A 41 -8.70 -14.91 3.78
CA ASP A 41 -8.15 -15.61 2.61
C ASP A 41 -7.80 -14.63 1.49
N ILE A 42 -8.67 -13.65 1.25
CA ILE A 42 -8.40 -12.58 0.27
C ILE A 42 -7.17 -11.78 0.68
N ALA A 43 -7.07 -11.40 1.96
CA ALA A 43 -5.91 -10.68 2.46
C ALA A 43 -4.62 -11.52 2.32
N GLU A 44 -4.69 -12.83 2.50
CA GLU A 44 -3.56 -13.74 2.33
C GLU A 44 -3.15 -13.88 0.86
N ALA A 45 -4.11 -14.02 -0.05
CA ALA A 45 -3.84 -14.01 -1.48
C ALA A 45 -3.14 -12.72 -1.94
N VAL A 46 -3.59 -11.55 -1.42
CA VAL A 46 -2.94 -10.26 -1.68
C VAL A 46 -1.53 -10.22 -1.09
N ARG A 47 -1.32 -10.71 0.14
CA ARG A 47 0.00 -10.77 0.79
C ARG A 47 0.99 -11.65 0.01
N SER A 48 0.54 -12.81 -0.46
CA SER A 48 1.34 -13.71 -1.28
C SER A 48 1.82 -13.01 -2.55
N GLN A 49 0.92 -12.32 -3.25
CA GLN A 49 1.32 -11.58 -4.45
C GLN A 49 2.19 -10.35 -4.14
N MET A 50 2.01 -9.69 -3.01
CA MET A 50 2.95 -8.66 -2.56
C MET A 50 4.36 -9.22 -2.30
N GLN A 51 4.46 -10.43 -1.75
CA GLN A 51 5.77 -11.09 -1.54
C GLN A 51 6.50 -11.36 -2.85
N SER A 52 5.79 -11.80 -3.88
CA SER A 52 6.39 -12.04 -5.20
C SER A 52 6.72 -10.74 -5.94
N ALA A 53 5.88 -9.70 -5.81
CA ALA A 53 6.04 -8.43 -6.51
C ALA A 53 7.09 -7.49 -5.90
N PHE A 54 7.39 -7.63 -4.61
CA PHE A 54 8.28 -6.74 -3.87
C PHE A 54 9.43 -7.49 -3.19
N LYS A 55 10.62 -6.91 -3.24
CA LYS A 55 11.73 -7.33 -2.38
C LYS A 55 11.45 -6.89 -0.94
N VAL A 56 10.81 -7.76 -0.19
CA VAL A 56 10.36 -7.46 1.17
C VAL A 56 11.52 -7.51 2.15
N ARG A 57 11.77 -6.40 2.87
CA ARG A 57 12.81 -6.30 3.90
C ARG A 57 12.25 -6.42 5.32
N LYS A 58 10.99 -6.07 5.52
CA LYS A 58 10.31 -6.09 6.84
C LYS A 58 8.99 -6.82 6.72
N ALA A 59 8.81 -7.84 7.54
CA ALA A 59 7.56 -8.61 7.59
C ALA A 59 6.32 -7.74 7.85
N GLY A 60 6.47 -6.64 8.61
CA GLY A 60 5.39 -5.68 8.86
C GLY A 60 4.83 -5.02 7.60
N PHE A 61 5.60 -4.96 6.49
CA PHE A 61 5.10 -4.47 5.22
C PHE A 61 3.99 -5.38 4.65
N ILE A 62 4.23 -6.69 4.63
CA ILE A 62 3.25 -7.67 4.17
C ILE A 62 2.07 -7.76 5.14
N LYS A 63 2.33 -7.78 6.44
CA LYS A 63 1.30 -7.82 7.49
C LYS A 63 0.42 -6.57 7.53
N SER A 64 0.82 -5.46 6.87
CA SER A 64 0.00 -4.24 6.80
C SER A 64 -1.27 -4.38 5.96
N MET A 65 -1.36 -5.38 5.10
CA MET A 65 -2.56 -5.68 4.32
C MET A 65 -3.55 -6.40 5.22
N LEU A 66 -4.66 -5.74 5.52
CA LEU A 66 -5.67 -6.21 6.46
C LEU A 66 -7.06 -6.18 5.86
N PRO A 67 -7.89 -7.18 6.16
CA PRO A 67 -9.32 -7.09 5.92
C PRO A 67 -9.95 -6.23 7.03
N LYS A 68 -10.91 -5.40 6.66
CA LYS A 68 -11.76 -4.65 7.58
C LYS A 68 -13.21 -4.86 7.16
N ILE A 69 -14.04 -5.28 8.10
CA ILE A 69 -15.46 -5.40 7.91
C ILE A 69 -16.14 -4.19 8.53
N TYR A 70 -17.03 -3.61 7.76
CA TYR A 70 -18.00 -2.64 8.21
C TYR A 70 -19.31 -3.38 8.42
N ALA A 71 -19.76 -3.40 9.66
CA ALA A 71 -21.05 -4.02 10.01
C ALA A 71 -22.18 -3.36 9.20
N GLY A 72 -23.12 -4.17 8.76
CA GLY A 72 -24.34 -3.70 8.14
C GLY A 72 -25.25 -3.00 9.16
N SER A 73 -26.27 -2.32 8.65
CA SER A 73 -27.41 -1.81 9.44
C SER A 73 -28.70 -2.51 8.98
N LEU A 74 -29.83 -2.19 9.58
CA LEU A 74 -31.14 -2.73 9.11
C LEU A 74 -31.40 -2.47 7.62
N GLU A 75 -30.79 -1.44 7.05
CA GLU A 75 -30.96 -1.01 5.66
C GLU A 75 -29.76 -1.35 4.75
N ARG A 76 -28.61 -1.72 5.33
CA ARG A 76 -27.35 -1.90 4.58
C ARG A 76 -26.70 -3.24 4.89
N PHE A 77 -26.30 -3.95 3.86
CA PHE A 77 -25.46 -5.15 4.02
C PHE A 77 -24.07 -4.79 4.53
N PRO A 78 -23.38 -5.74 5.22
CA PRO A 78 -22.01 -5.55 5.61
C PRO A 78 -21.09 -5.36 4.38
N ALA A 79 -19.99 -4.64 4.55
CA ALA A 79 -19.02 -4.41 3.51
C ALA A 79 -17.63 -4.88 3.94
N LEU A 80 -16.91 -5.56 3.04
CA LEU A 80 -15.54 -6.01 3.24
C LEU A 80 -14.58 -5.08 2.50
N LEU A 81 -13.66 -4.46 3.23
CA LEU A 81 -12.56 -3.67 2.69
C LEU A 81 -11.24 -4.43 2.86
N ILE A 82 -10.49 -4.59 1.78
CA ILE A 82 -9.12 -5.09 1.82
C ILE A 82 -8.18 -3.92 1.54
N GLY A 83 -7.31 -3.60 2.48
CA GLY A 83 -6.47 -2.43 2.36
C GLY A 83 -5.27 -2.39 3.30
N SER A 84 -4.44 -1.38 3.12
CA SER A 84 -3.27 -1.12 3.95
C SER A 84 -3.24 0.34 4.39
N LYS A 85 -2.75 0.59 5.60
CA LYS A 85 -2.48 1.95 6.11
C LYS A 85 -1.22 2.58 5.49
N ILE A 86 -0.50 1.87 4.63
CA ILE A 86 0.70 2.39 3.97
C ILE A 86 0.29 3.28 2.79
N PRO A 87 0.45 4.62 2.88
CA PRO A 87 -0.12 5.54 1.91
C PRO A 87 0.49 5.42 0.51
N TRP A 88 1.77 5.06 0.41
CA TRP A 88 2.46 4.90 -0.87
C TRP A 88 2.20 3.56 -1.57
N LEU A 89 1.56 2.58 -0.92
CA LEU A 89 1.28 1.28 -1.54
C LEU A 89 0.31 1.40 -2.72
N GLY A 90 -0.64 2.32 -2.65
CA GLY A 90 -1.62 2.55 -3.71
C GLY A 90 -1.01 2.87 -5.07
N ILE A 91 0.11 3.61 -5.12
CA ILE A 91 0.77 3.92 -6.38
C ILE A 91 1.43 2.69 -7.01
N HIS A 92 1.87 1.72 -6.23
CA HIS A 92 2.40 0.46 -6.74
C HIS A 92 1.31 -0.48 -7.25
N ALA A 93 0.08 -0.37 -6.71
CA ALA A 93 -1.06 -1.15 -7.16
C ALA A 93 -1.68 -0.59 -8.46
N ARG A 94 -1.63 0.72 -8.67
CA ARG A 94 -2.25 1.37 -9.83
C ARG A 94 -1.23 1.84 -10.87
N GLY A 95 0.01 2.04 -10.47
CA GLY A 95 0.97 2.84 -11.19
C GLY A 95 0.68 4.33 -11.00
N GLY A 96 1.50 5.20 -11.56
CA GLY A 96 1.26 6.63 -11.55
C GLY A 96 2.54 7.46 -11.49
N THR A 97 2.39 8.77 -11.55
CA THR A 97 3.49 9.73 -11.52
C THR A 97 3.45 10.52 -10.22
N ILE A 98 4.57 10.55 -9.52
CA ILE A 98 4.79 11.43 -8.38
C ILE A 98 5.41 12.72 -8.91
N ALA A 99 4.70 13.82 -8.79
CA ALA A 99 5.20 15.15 -9.13
C ALA A 99 5.63 15.91 -7.88
N GLY A 100 6.55 16.85 -8.06
CA GLY A 100 7.08 17.67 -6.98
C GLY A 100 6.19 18.87 -6.59
N ASN A 101 4.99 19.01 -7.13
CA ASN A 101 4.05 20.13 -6.87
C ASN A 101 4.76 21.50 -6.94
N GLY A 102 5.37 21.81 -8.08
CA GLY A 102 6.16 23.03 -8.29
C GLY A 102 7.60 22.97 -7.76
N LYS A 103 7.95 21.95 -6.98
CA LYS A 103 9.33 21.68 -6.51
C LYS A 103 9.90 20.45 -7.22
N LYS A 104 11.19 20.42 -7.46
CA LYS A 104 11.86 19.23 -8.00
C LYS A 104 12.01 18.17 -6.91
N LEU A 105 11.85 16.90 -7.31
CA LEU A 105 12.11 15.75 -6.45
C LEU A 105 13.61 15.49 -6.39
N LEU A 106 14.16 15.41 -5.19
CA LEU A 106 15.56 15.12 -4.96
C LEU A 106 15.73 13.62 -4.68
N ILE A 107 16.30 12.90 -5.65
CA ILE A 107 16.47 11.44 -5.59
C ILE A 107 17.93 11.11 -5.27
N PRO A 108 18.24 10.47 -4.13
CA PRO A 108 19.61 10.11 -3.78
C PRO A 108 20.19 9.08 -4.76
N LEU A 109 21.42 9.32 -5.20
CA LEU A 109 22.19 8.44 -6.09
C LEU A 109 22.90 7.35 -5.28
N LEU A 110 22.13 6.58 -4.51
CA LEU A 110 22.62 5.46 -3.72
C LEU A 110 22.05 4.14 -4.25
N PRO A 111 22.86 3.08 -4.28
CA PRO A 111 22.37 1.74 -4.59
C PRO A 111 21.38 1.26 -3.53
N GLU A 112 20.56 0.28 -3.89
CA GLU A 112 19.43 -0.16 -3.06
C GLU A 112 19.85 -0.60 -1.66
N HIS A 113 20.99 -1.27 -1.53
CA HIS A 113 21.51 -1.77 -0.25
C HIS A 113 22.09 -0.68 0.66
N GLN A 114 22.35 0.53 0.14
CA GLN A 114 22.93 1.68 0.87
C GLN A 114 21.96 2.83 1.13
N ARG A 115 20.64 2.59 1.02
CA ARG A 115 19.63 3.63 1.20
C ARG A 115 19.75 4.35 2.55
N MET A 116 19.49 5.65 2.53
CA MET A 116 19.38 6.52 3.71
C MET A 116 17.91 6.72 4.10
N LYS A 117 17.66 6.99 5.39
CA LYS A 117 16.36 7.47 5.86
C LYS A 117 16.10 8.89 5.33
N ARG A 118 14.84 9.22 5.02
CA ARG A 118 14.47 10.54 4.50
C ARG A 118 14.97 11.71 5.36
N LYS A 119 14.84 11.60 6.70
CA LYS A 119 15.30 12.64 7.63
C LYS A 119 16.83 12.78 7.62
N GLU A 120 17.56 11.67 7.58
CA GLU A 120 19.03 11.63 7.51
C GLU A 120 19.52 12.28 6.22
N PHE A 121 18.91 11.90 5.09
CA PHE A 121 19.22 12.47 3.78
C PHE A 121 18.92 13.98 3.73
N GLY A 122 17.76 14.42 4.24
CA GLY A 122 17.42 15.86 4.30
C GLY A 122 18.42 16.68 5.09
N ARG A 123 18.88 16.17 6.25
CA ARG A 123 19.93 16.84 7.06
C ARG A 123 21.28 16.92 6.32
N LEU A 124 21.65 15.82 5.65
CA LEU A 124 22.88 15.82 4.84
C LEU A 124 22.83 16.90 3.76
N ILE A 125 21.72 17.00 3.02
CA ILE A 125 21.58 18.01 1.97
C ILE A 125 21.66 19.43 2.54
N ALA A 126 20.94 19.71 3.63
CA ALA A 126 20.99 21.02 4.29
C ALA A 126 22.44 21.37 4.68
N ASN A 127 23.14 20.48 5.37
CA ASN A 127 24.52 20.71 5.77
C ASN A 127 25.47 20.92 4.59
N LEU A 128 25.29 20.23 3.47
CA LEU A 128 26.11 20.41 2.28
C LEU A 128 25.89 21.76 1.60
N LEU A 129 24.64 22.23 1.56
CA LEU A 129 24.29 23.51 0.97
C LEU A 129 24.74 24.68 1.88
N ASP A 130 24.45 24.59 3.17
CA ASP A 130 24.79 25.59 4.17
C ASP A 130 26.34 25.80 4.30
N SER A 131 27.10 24.71 4.17
CA SER A 131 28.56 24.75 4.20
C SER A 131 29.22 25.13 2.86
N GLY A 132 28.43 25.39 1.81
CA GLY A 132 28.95 25.69 0.46
C GLY A 132 29.68 24.53 -0.22
N GLN A 133 29.62 23.32 0.36
CA GLN A 133 30.26 22.12 -0.20
C GLN A 133 29.37 21.40 -1.23
N GLY A 134 28.06 21.68 -1.21
CA GLY A 134 27.06 21.19 -2.19
C GLY A 134 26.86 22.22 -3.30
N PHE A 135 26.84 21.78 -4.53
CA PHE A 135 26.54 22.61 -5.69
C PHE A 135 25.80 21.81 -6.76
N PHE A 136 25.05 22.52 -7.58
CA PHE A 136 24.29 21.92 -8.66
C PHE A 136 25.03 22.05 -10.00
N ILE A 137 25.00 20.98 -10.78
CA ILE A 137 25.45 20.97 -12.18
C ILE A 137 24.31 20.52 -13.07
N ASP A 138 24.24 21.07 -14.28
CA ASP A 138 23.39 20.51 -15.34
C ASP A 138 24.26 19.57 -16.20
N ARG A 139 23.78 18.35 -16.39
CA ARG A 139 24.44 17.37 -17.24
C ARG A 139 23.38 16.68 -18.11
N GLY A 140 23.31 17.08 -19.36
CA GLY A 140 22.37 16.51 -20.34
C GLY A 140 20.91 16.73 -19.95
N GLY A 141 20.54 17.93 -19.49
CA GLY A 141 19.17 18.28 -19.09
C GLY A 141 18.77 17.73 -17.72
N LYS A 142 19.71 17.12 -17.00
CA LYS A 142 19.48 16.63 -15.62
C LYS A 142 20.30 17.44 -14.63
N VAL A 143 19.61 18.07 -13.69
CA VAL A 143 20.27 18.79 -12.61
C VAL A 143 20.70 17.80 -11.54
N ILE A 144 22.00 17.77 -11.25
CA ILE A 144 22.63 16.87 -10.29
C ILE A 144 23.21 17.70 -9.14
N LEU A 145 22.89 17.32 -7.91
CA LEU A 145 23.57 17.84 -6.73
C LEU A 145 24.88 17.08 -6.56
N MET A 146 25.96 17.82 -6.58
CA MET A 146 27.33 17.35 -6.31
C MET A 146 27.78 17.78 -4.93
N ALA A 147 28.70 17.06 -4.33
CA ALA A 147 29.40 17.49 -3.12
C ALA A 147 30.93 17.35 -3.26
N LYS A 148 31.65 18.36 -2.88
CA LYS A 148 33.12 18.30 -2.72
C LYS A 148 33.47 17.50 -1.47
N THR A 149 34.36 16.53 -1.60
CA THR A 149 34.78 15.68 -0.48
C THR A 149 35.90 16.39 0.31
N ASN A 150 35.74 16.48 1.63
CA ASN A 150 36.77 17.00 2.55
C ASN A 150 36.81 16.16 3.82
N GLN A 151 37.66 16.53 4.78
CA GLN A 151 37.77 15.81 6.05
C GLN A 151 36.51 15.91 6.88
N SER A 152 35.87 17.08 6.95
CA SER A 152 34.69 17.34 7.78
C SER A 152 33.46 16.56 7.33
N ASN A 153 33.26 16.33 6.03
CA ASN A 153 32.10 15.59 5.49
C ASN A 153 32.39 14.13 5.16
N ASN A 154 33.57 13.62 5.44
CA ASN A 154 34.02 12.30 5.03
C ASN A 154 33.10 11.17 5.55
N SER A 155 32.73 11.21 6.82
CA SER A 155 31.83 10.24 7.44
C SER A 155 30.42 10.32 6.87
N ALA A 156 29.87 11.51 6.68
CA ALA A 156 28.53 11.75 6.14
C ALA A 156 28.41 11.29 4.67
N LEU A 157 29.48 11.47 3.87
CA LEU A 157 29.52 11.07 2.46
C LEU A 157 29.99 9.63 2.23
N ARG A 158 30.27 8.85 3.26
CA ARG A 158 30.81 7.48 3.15
C ARG A 158 30.02 6.59 2.19
N ARG A 159 28.68 6.61 2.27
CA ARG A 159 27.81 5.80 1.39
C ARG A 159 27.90 6.25 -0.07
N PHE A 160 27.93 7.57 -0.30
CA PHE A 160 28.04 8.14 -1.65
C PHE A 160 29.42 7.90 -2.26
N LYS A 161 30.48 7.98 -1.48
CA LYS A 161 31.85 7.59 -1.91
C LYS A 161 31.91 6.12 -2.31
N SER A 162 31.27 5.23 -1.55
CA SER A 162 31.19 3.81 -1.89
C SER A 162 30.40 3.59 -3.19
N ALA A 163 29.26 4.26 -3.33
CA ALA A 163 28.45 4.20 -4.54
C ALA A 163 29.19 4.71 -5.77
N GLU A 164 29.92 5.82 -5.63
CA GLU A 164 30.74 6.38 -6.71
C GLU A 164 31.87 5.46 -7.13
N ARG A 165 32.59 4.87 -6.19
CA ARG A 165 33.62 3.86 -6.50
C ARG A 165 33.04 2.65 -7.26
N GLN A 166 31.88 2.15 -6.85
CA GLN A 166 31.21 1.05 -7.56
C GLN A 166 30.82 1.44 -8.99
N ARG A 167 30.39 2.70 -9.20
CA ARG A 167 29.97 3.21 -10.50
C ARG A 167 31.13 3.48 -11.45
N THR A 168 32.25 4.00 -10.93
CA THR A 168 33.40 4.43 -11.73
C THR A 168 34.53 3.39 -11.80
N GLY A 169 34.49 2.36 -10.97
CA GLY A 169 35.59 1.40 -10.83
C GLY A 169 36.81 1.96 -10.08
N ALA A 170 36.73 3.17 -9.54
CA ALA A 170 37.86 3.82 -8.87
C ALA A 170 38.21 3.13 -7.55
N LYS A 171 39.51 2.91 -7.28
CA LYS A 171 39.99 2.33 -6.03
C LYS A 171 39.72 3.24 -4.83
N SER A 172 39.82 4.56 -5.00
CA SER A 172 39.61 5.55 -3.95
C SER A 172 39.01 6.84 -4.51
N ILE A 173 38.35 7.62 -3.65
CA ILE A 173 37.88 8.98 -3.95
C ILE A 173 38.85 9.96 -3.26
N LYS A 174 39.51 10.80 -4.05
CA LYS A 174 40.47 11.77 -3.55
C LYS A 174 39.76 12.90 -2.78
N GLN A 175 40.46 13.48 -1.82
CA GLN A 175 40.00 14.68 -1.15
C GLN A 175 39.89 15.84 -2.16
N GLY A 176 38.85 16.69 -2.04
CA GLY A 176 38.56 17.75 -3.02
C GLY A 176 37.77 17.27 -4.24
N GLN A 177 37.70 15.96 -4.50
CA GLN A 177 36.94 15.42 -5.61
C GLN A 177 35.42 15.62 -5.40
N ALA A 178 34.73 16.10 -6.42
CA ALA A 178 33.28 16.22 -6.42
C ALA A 178 32.63 14.85 -6.74
N ILE A 179 31.67 14.47 -5.92
CA ILE A 179 30.87 13.23 -6.12
C ILE A 179 29.40 13.55 -6.24
N PRO A 180 28.64 12.81 -7.05
CA PRO A 180 27.21 13.04 -7.19
C PRO A 180 26.46 12.47 -5.99
N ILE A 181 25.53 13.27 -5.47
CA ILE A 181 24.73 12.95 -4.29
C ILE A 181 23.30 12.63 -4.67
N ALA A 182 22.70 13.45 -5.52
CA ALA A 182 21.30 13.29 -5.91
C ALA A 182 21.02 13.88 -7.29
N VAL A 183 19.97 13.38 -7.92
CA VAL A 183 19.41 13.96 -9.13
C VAL A 183 18.10 14.68 -8.81
N LEU A 184 17.89 15.85 -9.43
CA LEU A 184 16.64 16.60 -9.34
C LEU A 184 15.77 16.29 -10.53
N LEU A 185 14.58 15.76 -10.26
CA LEU A 185 13.61 15.43 -11.29
C LEU A 185 12.29 16.18 -11.05
N PRO A 186 11.59 16.65 -12.10
CA PRO A 186 10.28 17.29 -11.95
C PRO A 186 9.24 16.27 -11.49
N SER A 187 9.38 15.04 -11.94
CA SER A 187 8.47 13.94 -11.61
C SER A 187 9.16 12.58 -11.72
N VAL A 188 8.57 11.58 -11.09
CA VAL A 188 9.00 10.16 -11.18
C VAL A 188 7.79 9.29 -11.47
N THR A 189 7.82 8.54 -12.55
CA THR A 189 6.78 7.57 -12.89
C THR A 189 7.09 6.22 -12.26
N ILE A 190 6.13 5.69 -11.53
CA ILE A 190 6.18 4.37 -10.90
C ILE A 190 5.27 3.43 -11.67
N ARG A 191 5.82 2.34 -12.17
CA ARG A 191 5.05 1.30 -12.86
C ARG A 191 4.21 0.51 -11.85
N LYS A 192 3.02 0.06 -12.28
CA LYS A 192 2.22 -0.91 -11.54
C LYS A 192 3.06 -2.17 -11.28
N ARG A 193 3.09 -2.63 -10.03
CA ARG A 193 3.86 -3.80 -9.62
C ARG A 193 3.01 -5.00 -9.25
N PHE A 194 1.76 -4.77 -8.81
CA PHE A 194 0.81 -5.84 -8.50
C PHE A 194 -0.62 -5.36 -8.78
N ASP A 195 -1.53 -6.32 -9.00
CA ASP A 195 -2.91 -6.02 -9.37
C ASP A 195 -3.87 -6.33 -8.21
N LEU A 196 -3.93 -5.42 -7.24
CA LEU A 196 -4.86 -5.55 -6.11
C LEU A 196 -6.32 -5.75 -6.55
N PRO A 197 -6.89 -4.93 -7.47
CA PRO A 197 -8.26 -5.14 -7.93
C PRO A 197 -8.48 -6.50 -8.60
N GLY A 198 -7.54 -6.96 -9.43
CA GLY A 198 -7.63 -8.26 -10.10
C GLY A 198 -7.62 -9.42 -9.11
N ILE A 199 -6.75 -9.36 -8.09
CA ILE A 199 -6.71 -10.39 -7.04
C ILE A 199 -8.04 -10.43 -6.28
N VAL A 200 -8.57 -9.28 -5.89
CA VAL A 200 -9.86 -9.23 -5.17
C VAL A 200 -10.98 -9.79 -6.05
N ARG A 201 -11.05 -9.41 -7.34
CA ARG A 201 -12.06 -9.95 -8.27
C ARG A 201 -11.97 -11.46 -8.41
N SER A 202 -10.79 -12.04 -8.49
CA SER A 202 -10.63 -13.50 -8.61
C SER A 202 -11.13 -14.27 -7.40
N GLN A 203 -11.27 -13.61 -6.25
CA GLN A 203 -11.80 -14.23 -5.03
C GLN A 203 -13.31 -14.02 -4.83
N LEU A 204 -13.97 -13.18 -5.63
CA LEU A 204 -15.41 -12.93 -5.51
C LEU A 204 -16.28 -14.19 -5.67
N PRO A 205 -16.00 -15.11 -6.63
CA PRO A 205 -16.78 -16.35 -6.72
C PRO A 205 -16.72 -17.19 -5.44
N LYS A 206 -15.53 -17.32 -4.85
CA LYS A 206 -15.34 -18.04 -3.59
C LYS A 206 -16.08 -17.39 -2.42
N LEU A 207 -16.10 -16.05 -2.37
CA LEU A 207 -16.88 -15.31 -1.38
C LEU A 207 -18.38 -15.59 -1.56
N ALA A 208 -18.89 -15.55 -2.80
CA ALA A 208 -20.28 -15.82 -3.09
C ALA A 208 -20.69 -17.24 -2.64
N THR A 209 -19.89 -18.26 -2.98
CA THR A 209 -20.12 -19.64 -2.55
C THR A 209 -20.18 -19.74 -1.02
N ARG A 210 -19.23 -19.14 -0.31
CA ARG A 210 -19.23 -19.14 1.17
C ARG A 210 -20.45 -18.45 1.79
N ILE A 211 -20.91 -17.36 1.18
CA ILE A 211 -22.13 -16.69 1.65
C ILE A 211 -23.31 -17.63 1.52
N LEU A 212 -23.46 -18.31 0.37
CA LEU A 212 -24.54 -19.29 0.14
C LEU A 212 -24.45 -20.47 1.11
N GLU A 213 -23.28 -21.04 1.32
CA GLU A 213 -23.05 -22.13 2.27
C GLU A 213 -23.44 -21.71 3.69
N GLN A 214 -23.01 -20.51 4.13
CA GLN A 214 -23.34 -20.00 5.47
C GLN A 214 -24.84 -19.74 5.62
N LEU A 215 -25.50 -19.16 4.61
CA LEU A 215 -26.93 -18.94 4.63
C LEU A 215 -27.73 -20.26 4.70
N ASN A 216 -27.30 -21.28 3.96
CA ASN A 216 -27.93 -22.59 3.99
C ASN A 216 -27.72 -23.30 5.34
N HIS A 217 -26.55 -23.16 5.92
CA HIS A 217 -26.23 -23.71 7.25
C HIS A 217 -27.08 -23.06 8.36
N ASP A 218 -27.27 -21.75 8.31
CA ASP A 218 -28.00 -21.00 9.34
C ASP A 218 -29.52 -21.00 9.12
N ALA A 219 -29.98 -21.52 7.95
CA ALA A 219 -31.42 -21.70 7.64
C ALA A 219 -32.01 -23.02 8.14
N LEU A 220 -31.18 -24.00 8.50
CA LEU A 220 -31.50 -25.27 9.11
C LEU A 220 -31.55 -25.18 10.63
#